data_7c323b0b9de0b9ccdee3466b826b00ad
#
_entry.id   7c323b0b9de0b9ccdee3466b826b00ad
#
_cell.length_a   1.000
_cell.length_b   1.000
_cell.length_c   1.000
_cell.angle_alpha   90.00
_cell.angle_beta   90.00
_cell.angle_gamma   90.00
#
_symmetry.space_group_name_H-M   'P 1'
#
loop_
_entity.id
_entity.type
_entity.pdbx_description
1 polymer ?
#
loop_
_entity_poly.entity_id
_entity_poly.type
_entity_poly.pdbx_seq_one_letter_code
_entity_poly.pdbx_strand_id
1 'polypeptide(L)'
;VFAASTTKERSFLVTVMILLLLLLTACGNAEKKNGADVQNAGVNEAANASAGASFPRTIKHAKGETLLQTKPQKIVVTYFPYADHLYAIGEESVVSGVVGLQSLRNFPVYDAYTKEGGAKDLGSEANIEKLLDLKPDVIIGWGEDAKIYDELSKIAPTVLIPESENWQDTIGKVAEVIGEEDKAQQYVKDYNDKLLKLAGKFEQTGVKGKTAIFMMTWGKGFNYYGGVRMEPYYKGLGFAKFDGMKDWGEISLEGVGAVDPDYIFLGKDFTGKAEMTLKELEKSAVWNSLTAVKTGKLFIIDTEIVGPLAMGQMKGLEVMESIMQKL
;
A
#
# COMPACT_ATOMS: atom_id res chain seq x y z
N VAL A 1 55.52 -12.67 13.65
CA VAL A 1 56.11 -12.16 12.41
C VAL A 1 55.29 -10.99 11.96
N PHE A 2 55.78 -9.78 12.26
CA PHE A 2 55.19 -8.50 11.83
C PHE A 2 55.68 -8.18 10.42
N ALA A 3 54.81 -7.90 9.49
CA ALA A 3 55.15 -7.31 8.20
C ALA A 3 54.76 -5.82 8.17
N ALA A 4 55.75 -5.00 7.94
CA ALA A 4 55.68 -3.55 7.90
C ALA A 4 54.96 -3.08 6.62
N SER A 5 53.92 -2.26 6.75
CA SER A 5 53.29 -1.54 5.67
C SER A 5 54.14 -0.32 5.30
N THR A 6 54.49 -0.18 4.02
CA THR A 6 55.48 0.74 3.50
C THR A 6 54.92 2.16 3.31
N THR A 7 55.71 3.14 3.73
CA THR A 7 55.52 4.60 3.67
C THR A 7 55.19 5.19 2.27
N LYS A 8 55.17 4.39 1.21
CA LYS A 8 54.96 4.86 -0.18
C LYS A 8 53.48 5.13 -0.51
N GLU A 9 52.50 4.47 0.10
CA GLU A 9 51.10 4.70 -0.20
C GLU A 9 50.50 5.98 0.43
N ARG A 10 51.06 6.42 1.56
CA ARG A 10 50.64 7.66 2.22
C ARG A 10 51.07 8.96 1.43
N SER A 11 52.19 8.88 0.73
CA SER A 11 52.68 10.01 -0.07
C SER A 11 51.85 10.25 -1.35
N PHE A 12 51.32 9.18 -1.94
CA PHE A 12 50.51 9.28 -3.16
C PHE A 12 49.13 9.90 -2.91
N LEU A 13 48.50 9.56 -1.76
CA LEU A 13 47.19 10.14 -1.38
C LEU A 13 47.26 11.63 -1.03
N VAL A 14 48.33 12.09 -0.43
CA VAL A 14 48.53 13.50 -0.10
C VAL A 14 48.79 14.35 -1.36
N THR A 15 49.47 13.79 -2.34
CA THR A 15 49.78 14.50 -3.60
C THR A 15 48.53 14.65 -4.50
N VAL A 16 47.65 13.67 -4.50
CA VAL A 16 46.37 13.73 -5.25
C VAL A 16 45.38 14.74 -4.62
N MET A 17 45.40 14.87 -3.28
CA MET A 17 44.51 15.80 -2.57
C MET A 17 44.95 17.27 -2.73
N ILE A 18 46.23 17.54 -2.93
CA ILE A 18 46.74 18.91 -3.17
C ILE A 18 46.49 19.37 -4.63
N LEU A 19 46.42 18.45 -5.59
CA LEU A 19 46.16 18.80 -7.01
C LEU A 19 44.66 19.13 -7.27
N LEU A 20 43.73 18.72 -6.39
CA LEU A 20 42.31 18.99 -6.52
C LEU A 20 41.86 20.34 -5.94
N LEU A 21 42.77 21.08 -5.25
CA LEU A 21 42.48 22.37 -4.60
C LEU A 21 42.87 23.59 -5.41
N LEU A 22 43.40 23.42 -6.63
CA LEU A 22 43.91 24.53 -7.46
C LEU A 22 43.02 24.93 -8.64
N LEU A 23 41.76 24.49 -8.71
CA LEU A 23 40.85 24.80 -9.83
C LEU A 23 39.69 25.75 -9.49
N LEU A 24 39.73 26.50 -8.39
CA LEU A 24 38.63 27.39 -7.96
C LEU A 24 39.05 28.87 -7.79
N THR A 25 39.85 29.42 -8.69
CA THR A 25 40.07 30.88 -8.72
C THR A 25 40.14 31.42 -10.15
N ALA A 26 39.00 31.78 -10.73
CA ALA A 26 38.92 32.74 -11.82
C ALA A 26 37.51 33.36 -11.85
N CYS A 27 37.31 34.46 -11.13
CA CYS A 27 36.27 35.44 -11.41
C CYS A 27 36.91 36.80 -11.49
N GLY A 28 37.03 37.33 -12.68
CA GLY A 28 37.48 38.67 -12.99
C GLY A 28 36.33 39.66 -12.96
N ASN A 29 36.62 40.79 -12.38
CA ASN A 29 35.82 41.99 -12.16
C ASN A 29 35.80 42.86 -13.42
N ALA A 30 34.67 43.50 -13.76
CA ALA A 30 34.64 44.67 -14.65
C ALA A 30 33.42 45.57 -14.35
N GLU A 31 33.70 46.86 -14.36
CA GLU A 31 32.99 47.99 -13.79
C GLU A 31 31.72 48.48 -14.52
N LYS A 32 31.01 49.35 -13.78
CA LYS A 32 29.83 50.17 -14.09
C LYS A 32 29.89 51.00 -15.37
N LYS A 33 28.71 51.18 -16.02
CA LYS A 33 28.22 52.52 -16.44
C LYS A 33 26.69 52.55 -16.59
N ASN A 34 26.11 53.71 -16.20
CA ASN A 34 24.71 54.08 -16.08
C ASN A 34 23.97 54.19 -17.42
N GLY A 35 22.63 54.01 -17.35
CA GLY A 35 21.65 54.49 -18.32
C GLY A 35 20.27 53.92 -18.07
N ALA A 36 19.33 54.79 -17.69
CA ALA A 36 17.92 54.47 -17.44
C ALA A 36 17.20 54.00 -18.70
N ASP A 37 16.30 53.01 -18.54
CA ASP A 37 14.91 53.12 -19.01
C ASP A 37 14.07 52.02 -18.41
N VAL A 38 12.90 52.44 -17.92
CA VAL A 38 11.86 51.61 -17.28
C VAL A 38 11.02 50.98 -18.39
N GLN A 39 11.00 49.65 -18.48
CA GLN A 39 9.91 48.94 -19.09
C GLN A 39 9.56 47.68 -18.27
N ASN A 40 8.34 47.73 -17.78
CA ASN A 40 7.62 46.76 -17.06
C ASN A 40 7.51 45.45 -17.88
N ALA A 41 8.27 44.40 -17.50
CA ALA A 41 8.12 43.05 -18.03
C ALA A 41 7.56 42.19 -16.91
N GLY A 42 6.35 41.72 -17.12
CA GLY A 42 5.55 40.93 -16.21
C GLY A 42 6.34 39.79 -15.61
N VAL A 43 6.17 39.64 -14.31
CA VAL A 43 6.50 38.44 -13.57
C VAL A 43 5.59 37.32 -14.13
N ASN A 44 6.14 36.51 -15.02
CA ASN A 44 5.55 35.20 -15.29
C ASN A 44 5.72 34.42 -14.01
N GLU A 45 4.68 34.38 -13.20
CA GLU A 45 4.39 33.28 -12.32
C GLU A 45 4.29 32.04 -13.24
N ALA A 46 5.41 31.35 -13.41
CA ALA A 46 5.41 29.99 -13.91
C ALA A 46 4.58 29.19 -12.89
N ALA A 47 3.29 29.05 -13.23
CA ALA A 47 2.45 28.05 -12.60
C ALA A 47 3.27 26.76 -12.54
N ASN A 48 3.49 26.26 -11.34
CA ASN A 48 3.94 24.92 -11.08
C ASN A 48 2.78 23.99 -11.49
N ALA A 49 2.57 23.87 -12.79
CA ALA A 49 1.77 22.81 -13.36
C ALA A 49 2.59 21.55 -13.08
N SER A 50 2.13 20.74 -12.13
CA SER A 50 2.52 19.35 -11.98
C SER A 50 2.64 18.76 -13.38
N ALA A 51 3.86 18.41 -13.78
CA ALA A 51 4.09 17.79 -15.08
C ALA A 51 3.56 16.38 -14.98
N GLY A 52 2.27 16.19 -15.25
CA GLY A 52 1.65 14.88 -15.38
C GLY A 52 2.54 14.03 -16.28
N ALA A 53 2.81 12.80 -15.87
CA ALA A 53 3.74 11.94 -16.58
C ALA A 53 3.35 11.80 -18.06
N SER A 54 4.33 12.07 -18.94
CA SER A 54 4.12 12.12 -20.39
C SER A 54 3.97 10.72 -20.97
N PHE A 55 3.15 10.59 -22.02
CA PHE A 55 3.09 9.43 -22.91
C PHE A 55 3.71 9.81 -24.27
N PRO A 56 4.32 8.87 -25.01
CA PRO A 56 4.47 7.44 -24.68
C PRO A 56 5.41 7.21 -23.50
N ARG A 57 5.18 6.12 -22.74
CA ARG A 57 6.03 5.71 -21.63
C ARG A 57 6.26 4.20 -21.60
N THR A 58 7.41 3.79 -21.12
CA THR A 58 7.77 2.37 -20.98
C THR A 58 7.70 1.98 -19.51
N ILE A 59 6.89 0.98 -19.20
CA ILE A 59 6.75 0.43 -17.86
C ILE A 59 7.57 -0.85 -17.72
N LYS A 60 8.49 -0.88 -16.75
CA LYS A 60 9.26 -2.08 -16.40
C LYS A 60 8.48 -2.97 -15.46
N HIS A 61 8.44 -4.25 -15.73
CA HIS A 61 7.70 -5.23 -14.94
C HIS A 61 8.34 -6.62 -14.97
N ALA A 62 7.76 -7.59 -14.25
CA ALA A 62 8.33 -8.92 -14.06
C ALA A 62 8.62 -9.72 -15.37
N LYS A 63 7.97 -9.39 -16.49
CA LYS A 63 8.16 -10.03 -17.80
C LYS A 63 8.93 -9.16 -18.81
N GLY A 64 9.52 -8.06 -18.36
CA GLY A 64 10.29 -7.16 -19.23
C GLY A 64 9.76 -5.73 -19.21
N GLU A 65 9.48 -5.19 -20.37
CA GLU A 65 9.03 -3.81 -20.54
C GLU A 65 7.80 -3.74 -21.44
N THR A 66 6.83 -2.90 -21.08
CA THR A 66 5.64 -2.63 -21.89
C THR A 66 5.58 -1.15 -22.25
N LEU A 67 5.52 -0.84 -23.55
CA LEU A 67 5.35 0.51 -24.08
C LEU A 67 3.87 0.86 -24.13
N LEU A 68 3.48 1.92 -23.44
CA LEU A 68 2.14 2.52 -23.48
C LEU A 68 2.22 3.81 -24.30
N GLN A 69 1.53 3.83 -25.44
CA GLN A 69 1.57 4.95 -26.40
C GLN A 69 0.80 6.18 -25.89
N THR A 70 -0.30 5.94 -25.19
CA THR A 70 -1.21 6.97 -24.65
C THR A 70 -1.64 6.62 -23.25
N LYS A 71 -2.14 7.61 -22.49
CA LYS A 71 -2.75 7.37 -21.18
C LYS A 71 -3.93 6.40 -21.33
N PRO A 72 -3.92 5.25 -20.63
CA PRO A 72 -5.02 4.28 -20.69
C PRO A 72 -6.34 4.87 -20.18
N GLN A 73 -7.43 4.54 -20.87
CA GLN A 73 -8.81 4.95 -20.53
C GLN A 73 -9.71 3.76 -20.19
N LYS A 74 -9.25 2.54 -20.53
CA LYS A 74 -9.94 1.29 -20.25
C LYS A 74 -8.96 0.28 -19.66
N ILE A 75 -9.00 0.13 -18.36
CA ILE A 75 -8.09 -0.74 -17.62
C ILE A 75 -8.83 -1.98 -17.17
N VAL A 76 -8.25 -3.13 -17.41
CA VAL A 76 -8.62 -4.37 -16.75
C VAL A 76 -7.55 -4.71 -15.71
N VAL A 77 -7.98 -5.02 -14.50
CA VAL A 77 -7.09 -5.55 -13.45
C VAL A 77 -7.43 -7.02 -13.17
N THR A 78 -6.40 -7.85 -13.08
CA THR A 78 -6.57 -9.28 -12.79
C THR A 78 -6.42 -9.61 -11.31
N TYR A 79 -6.22 -8.59 -10.48
CA TYR A 79 -6.12 -8.72 -9.03
C TYR A 79 -6.82 -7.54 -8.37
N PHE A 80 -7.86 -7.80 -7.59
CA PHE A 80 -8.75 -6.78 -7.05
C PHE A 80 -8.05 -5.68 -6.21
N PRO A 81 -6.93 -5.91 -5.50
CA PRO A 81 -6.22 -4.83 -4.82
C PRO A 81 -5.70 -3.73 -5.75
N TYR A 82 -5.45 -4.03 -7.03
CA TYR A 82 -5.04 -2.99 -7.98
C TYR A 82 -6.22 -2.07 -8.37
N ALA A 83 -7.46 -2.58 -8.33
CA ALA A 83 -8.64 -1.74 -8.45
C ALA A 83 -8.79 -0.81 -7.23
N ASP A 84 -8.58 -1.33 -6.01
CA ASP A 84 -8.53 -0.50 -4.80
C ASP A 84 -7.54 0.67 -4.94
N HIS A 85 -6.34 0.39 -5.45
CA HIS A 85 -5.32 1.44 -5.63
C HIS A 85 -5.74 2.50 -6.64
N LEU A 86 -6.40 2.12 -7.75
CA LEU A 86 -6.96 3.08 -8.71
C LEU A 86 -8.11 3.88 -8.09
N TYR A 87 -8.98 3.25 -7.31
CA TYR A 87 -10.06 3.93 -6.58
C TYR A 87 -9.53 4.90 -5.53
N ALA A 88 -8.48 4.52 -4.81
CA ALA A 88 -7.86 5.36 -3.79
C ALA A 88 -7.32 6.69 -4.33
N ILE A 89 -6.87 6.70 -5.59
CA ILE A 89 -6.36 7.91 -6.25
C ILE A 89 -7.39 8.60 -7.14
N GLY A 90 -8.69 8.19 -7.07
CA GLY A 90 -9.79 8.81 -7.81
C GLY A 90 -9.82 8.49 -9.30
N GLU A 91 -9.30 7.33 -9.69
CA GLU A 91 -9.24 6.87 -11.08
C GLU A 91 -10.18 5.67 -11.34
N GLU A 92 -11.32 5.60 -10.61
CA GLU A 92 -12.32 4.55 -10.78
C GLU A 92 -12.92 4.52 -12.19
N SER A 93 -13.03 5.67 -12.85
CA SER A 93 -13.68 5.80 -14.16
C SER A 93 -12.94 5.06 -15.29
N VAL A 94 -11.65 4.83 -15.14
CA VAL A 94 -10.85 4.08 -16.13
C VAL A 94 -10.86 2.57 -15.90
N VAL A 95 -11.36 2.09 -14.75
CA VAL A 95 -11.42 0.65 -14.43
C VAL A 95 -12.63 0.02 -15.12
N SER A 96 -12.40 -0.72 -16.19
CA SER A 96 -13.46 -1.34 -16.98
C SER A 96 -13.82 -2.76 -16.54
N GLY A 97 -12.90 -3.48 -15.90
CA GLY A 97 -13.13 -4.83 -15.40
C GLY A 97 -12.14 -5.26 -14.32
N VAL A 98 -12.62 -6.07 -13.39
CA VAL A 98 -11.86 -6.53 -12.22
C VAL A 98 -12.06 -8.02 -12.02
N VAL A 99 -10.96 -8.77 -11.95
CA VAL A 99 -10.97 -10.15 -11.44
C VAL A 99 -10.97 -10.09 -9.92
N GLY A 100 -11.90 -10.83 -9.30
CA GLY A 100 -12.09 -10.82 -7.85
C GLY A 100 -12.90 -9.63 -7.34
N LEU A 101 -13.69 -8.94 -8.17
CA LEU A 101 -14.51 -7.79 -7.77
C LEU A 101 -15.45 -8.14 -6.60
N GLN A 102 -15.91 -9.39 -6.51
CA GLN A 102 -16.75 -9.86 -5.42
C GLN A 102 -16.08 -9.69 -4.05
N SER A 103 -14.73 -9.78 -3.98
CA SER A 103 -14.01 -9.55 -2.72
C SER A 103 -14.19 -8.10 -2.24
N LEU A 104 -14.13 -7.12 -3.15
CA LEU A 104 -14.36 -5.71 -2.79
C LEU A 104 -15.81 -5.47 -2.37
N ARG A 105 -16.79 -6.13 -3.01
CA ARG A 105 -18.21 -6.00 -2.65
C ARG A 105 -18.55 -6.43 -1.23
N ASN A 106 -17.68 -7.22 -0.60
CA ASN A 106 -17.85 -7.64 0.79
C ASN A 106 -17.48 -6.55 1.79
N PHE A 107 -16.90 -5.44 1.34
CA PHE A 107 -16.37 -4.38 2.19
C PHE A 107 -17.10 -3.05 1.94
N PRO A 108 -17.72 -2.45 2.95
CA PRO A 108 -18.54 -1.24 2.81
C PRO A 108 -17.81 -0.04 2.21
N VAL A 109 -16.48 0.05 2.39
CA VAL A 109 -15.66 1.15 1.84
C VAL A 109 -15.71 1.20 0.30
N TYR A 110 -16.03 0.08 -0.36
CA TYR A 110 -16.11 0.00 -1.83
C TYR A 110 -17.54 0.06 -2.39
N ASP A 111 -18.57 0.26 -1.56
CA ASP A 111 -19.96 0.30 -2.03
C ASP A 111 -20.19 1.32 -3.15
N ALA A 112 -19.50 2.47 -3.11
CA ALA A 112 -19.62 3.49 -4.14
C ALA A 112 -19.00 3.08 -5.48
N TYR A 113 -18.02 2.18 -5.49
CA TYR A 113 -17.21 1.79 -6.65
C TYR A 113 -17.67 0.48 -7.29
N THR A 114 -18.40 -0.35 -6.57
CA THR A 114 -18.76 -1.72 -6.99
C THR A 114 -20.24 -1.87 -7.37
N LYS A 115 -21.00 -0.75 -7.43
CA LYS A 115 -22.42 -0.69 -7.85
C LYS A 115 -22.60 -1.07 -9.32
N GLU A 116 -23.85 -1.33 -9.71
CA GLU A 116 -24.22 -1.47 -11.13
C GLU A 116 -23.80 -0.24 -11.95
N GLY A 117 -23.19 -0.51 -13.12
CA GLY A 117 -22.65 0.54 -14.00
C GLY A 117 -21.16 0.86 -13.79
N GLY A 118 -20.54 0.33 -12.73
CA GLY A 118 -19.08 0.39 -12.50
C GLY A 118 -18.30 -0.67 -13.28
N ALA A 119 -17.13 -1.02 -12.77
CA ALA A 119 -16.28 -2.06 -13.37
C ALA A 119 -17.00 -3.41 -13.48
N LYS A 120 -16.78 -4.11 -14.61
CA LYS A 120 -17.36 -5.44 -14.86
C LYS A 120 -16.69 -6.50 -13.97
N ASP A 121 -17.49 -7.35 -13.37
CA ASP A 121 -17.01 -8.51 -12.63
C ASP A 121 -16.55 -9.61 -13.60
N LEU A 122 -15.27 -9.94 -13.56
CA LEU A 122 -14.65 -10.92 -14.43
C LEU A 122 -14.59 -12.33 -13.81
N GLY A 123 -15.09 -12.49 -12.58
CA GLY A 123 -15.04 -13.75 -11.82
C GLY A 123 -13.84 -13.81 -10.89
N SER A 124 -13.54 -15.00 -10.38
CA SER A 124 -12.45 -15.25 -9.42
C SER A 124 -11.08 -15.48 -10.07
N GLU A 125 -11.04 -15.74 -11.38
CA GLU A 125 -9.84 -16.01 -12.16
C GLU A 125 -9.89 -15.27 -13.50
N ALA A 126 -8.71 -14.97 -14.07
CA ALA A 126 -8.60 -14.32 -15.37
C ALA A 126 -9.17 -15.23 -16.47
N ASN A 127 -10.23 -14.76 -17.12
CA ASN A 127 -10.86 -15.43 -18.25
C ASN A 127 -10.60 -14.66 -19.54
N ILE A 128 -9.84 -15.25 -20.46
CA ILE A 128 -9.36 -14.62 -21.70
C ILE A 128 -10.51 -14.09 -22.56
N GLU A 129 -11.62 -14.83 -22.69
CA GLU A 129 -12.77 -14.39 -23.49
C GLU A 129 -13.43 -13.13 -22.89
N LYS A 130 -13.63 -13.09 -21.57
CA LYS A 130 -14.20 -11.92 -20.87
C LYS A 130 -13.29 -10.69 -20.97
N LEU A 131 -11.97 -10.89 -20.90
CA LEU A 131 -10.99 -9.81 -21.06
C LEU A 131 -11.03 -9.25 -22.49
N LEU A 132 -11.07 -10.13 -23.48
CA LEU A 132 -11.11 -9.76 -24.91
C LEU A 132 -12.38 -8.94 -25.25
N ASP A 133 -13.53 -9.31 -24.69
CA ASP A 133 -14.80 -8.61 -24.89
C ASP A 133 -14.76 -7.15 -24.41
N LEU A 134 -13.96 -6.85 -23.37
CA LEU A 134 -13.81 -5.51 -22.83
C LEU A 134 -12.96 -4.60 -23.70
N LYS A 135 -12.10 -5.15 -24.56
CA LYS A 135 -11.15 -4.40 -25.39
C LYS A 135 -10.39 -3.35 -24.57
N PRO A 136 -9.62 -3.77 -23.53
CA PRO A 136 -8.89 -2.83 -22.69
C PRO A 136 -7.73 -2.18 -23.44
N ASP A 137 -7.33 -0.97 -22.99
CA ASP A 137 -6.13 -0.28 -23.47
C ASP A 137 -4.87 -0.84 -22.79
N VAL A 138 -5.03 -1.35 -21.56
CA VAL A 138 -3.98 -2.00 -20.78
C VAL A 138 -4.58 -3.04 -19.82
N ILE A 139 -3.83 -4.10 -19.57
CA ILE A 139 -4.11 -5.08 -18.54
C ILE A 139 -3.04 -4.92 -17.45
N ILE A 140 -3.47 -4.69 -16.20
CA ILE A 140 -2.60 -4.72 -15.04
C ILE A 140 -2.79 -6.08 -14.37
N GLY A 141 -1.79 -6.94 -14.52
CA GLY A 141 -1.77 -8.29 -13.99
C GLY A 141 -0.89 -8.41 -12.74
N TRP A 142 -1.02 -9.51 -12.01
CA TRP A 142 -0.21 -9.84 -10.84
C TRP A 142 0.74 -11.01 -11.08
N GLY A 143 1.52 -11.40 -10.06
CA GLY A 143 2.57 -12.41 -10.23
C GLY A 143 2.09 -13.77 -10.76
N GLU A 144 0.90 -14.23 -10.34
CA GLU A 144 0.31 -15.49 -10.79
C GLU A 144 -0.03 -15.52 -12.30
N ASP A 145 -0.24 -14.34 -12.90
CA ASP A 145 -0.53 -14.23 -14.35
C ASP A 145 0.72 -14.43 -15.22
N ALA A 146 1.89 -14.58 -14.63
CA ALA A 146 3.13 -14.81 -15.38
C ALA A 146 3.06 -16.04 -16.31
N LYS A 147 2.21 -17.02 -15.98
CA LYS A 147 1.97 -18.25 -16.78
C LYS A 147 1.08 -18.02 -17.99
N ILE A 148 0.22 -16.99 -17.98
CA ILE A 148 -0.69 -16.61 -19.07
C ILE A 148 -0.35 -15.26 -19.69
N TYR A 149 0.82 -14.72 -19.38
CA TYR A 149 1.26 -13.40 -19.84
C TYR A 149 1.21 -13.23 -21.37
N ASP A 150 1.65 -14.26 -22.11
CA ASP A 150 1.66 -14.22 -23.56
C ASP A 150 0.24 -14.19 -24.16
N GLU A 151 -0.73 -14.77 -23.46
CA GLU A 151 -2.15 -14.73 -23.86
C GLU A 151 -2.75 -13.35 -23.56
N LEU A 152 -2.49 -12.80 -22.38
CA LEU A 152 -2.93 -11.46 -22.00
C LEU A 152 -2.35 -10.39 -22.94
N SER A 153 -1.06 -10.51 -23.30
CA SER A 153 -0.36 -9.57 -24.19
C SER A 153 -0.87 -9.59 -25.64
N LYS A 154 -1.60 -10.62 -26.05
CA LYS A 154 -2.30 -10.64 -27.34
C LYS A 154 -3.61 -9.83 -27.31
N ILE A 155 -4.17 -9.61 -26.15
CA ILE A 155 -5.40 -8.82 -25.97
C ILE A 155 -5.08 -7.33 -25.89
N ALA A 156 -4.12 -6.96 -25.03
CA ALA A 156 -3.69 -5.58 -24.81
C ALA A 156 -2.27 -5.52 -24.22
N PRO A 157 -1.59 -4.37 -24.30
CA PRO A 157 -0.39 -4.13 -23.51
C PRO A 157 -0.60 -4.57 -22.05
N THR A 158 0.30 -5.43 -21.55
CA THR A 158 0.15 -6.05 -20.22
C THR A 158 1.32 -5.69 -19.34
N VAL A 159 1.04 -5.24 -18.13
CA VAL A 159 2.02 -4.90 -17.09
C VAL A 159 1.80 -5.82 -15.90
N LEU A 160 2.80 -6.62 -15.53
CA LEU A 160 2.73 -7.49 -14.36
C LEU A 160 3.37 -6.83 -13.14
N ILE A 161 2.57 -6.41 -12.20
CA ILE A 161 3.02 -5.86 -10.92
C ILE A 161 3.21 -7.03 -9.95
N PRO A 162 4.38 -7.18 -9.32
CA PRO A 162 4.59 -8.19 -8.28
C PRO A 162 3.66 -7.95 -7.08
N GLU A 163 3.12 -9.02 -6.54
CA GLU A 163 2.39 -8.96 -5.27
C GLU A 163 3.29 -8.43 -4.16
N SER A 164 2.76 -7.58 -3.32
CA SER A 164 3.48 -7.00 -2.18
C SER A 164 2.51 -6.78 -1.01
N GLU A 165 2.99 -7.08 0.19
CA GLU A 165 2.31 -6.72 1.44
C GLU A 165 2.38 -5.22 1.72
N ASN A 166 3.30 -4.49 1.07
CA ASN A 166 3.43 -3.05 1.16
C ASN A 166 2.56 -2.37 0.09
N TRP A 167 1.35 -1.99 0.47
CA TRP A 167 0.42 -1.31 -0.43
C TRP A 167 0.93 0.06 -0.91
N GLN A 168 1.79 0.75 -0.11
CA GLN A 168 2.33 2.07 -0.47
C GLN A 168 3.27 1.97 -1.68
N ASP A 169 4.05 0.89 -1.78
CA ASP A 169 4.86 0.64 -2.97
C ASP A 169 3.98 0.23 -4.16
N THR A 170 2.94 -0.56 -3.90
CA THR A 170 2.07 -1.09 -4.96
C THR A 170 1.23 0.00 -5.61
N ILE A 171 0.66 0.92 -4.82
CA ILE A 171 -0.13 2.04 -5.36
C ILE A 171 0.71 2.93 -6.29
N GLY A 172 2.00 3.12 -5.97
CA GLY A 172 2.93 3.85 -6.83
C GLY A 172 3.14 3.17 -8.18
N LYS A 173 3.31 1.84 -8.19
CA LYS A 173 3.46 1.06 -9.43
C LYS A 173 2.19 1.04 -10.27
N VAL A 174 1.01 0.94 -9.64
CA VAL A 174 -0.29 1.02 -10.33
C VAL A 174 -0.48 2.40 -10.95
N ALA A 175 -0.16 3.46 -10.21
CA ALA A 175 -0.25 4.84 -10.68
C ALA A 175 0.73 5.13 -11.82
N GLU A 176 1.93 4.53 -11.81
CA GLU A 176 2.91 4.63 -12.89
C GLU A 176 2.33 4.17 -14.23
N VAL A 177 1.51 3.12 -14.25
CA VAL A 177 0.88 2.62 -15.49
C VAL A 177 0.00 3.67 -16.15
N ILE A 178 -0.65 4.53 -15.36
CA ILE A 178 -1.60 5.53 -15.86
C ILE A 178 -1.06 6.97 -15.82
N GLY A 179 0.17 7.17 -15.35
CA GLY A 179 0.79 8.49 -15.27
C GLY A 179 0.22 9.39 -14.17
N GLU A 180 -0.18 8.81 -13.04
CA GLU A 180 -0.78 9.52 -11.90
C GLU A 180 0.04 9.31 -10.61
N GLU A 181 1.36 9.27 -10.75
CA GLU A 181 2.29 9.05 -9.62
C GLU A 181 2.13 10.10 -8.52
N ASP A 182 1.87 11.36 -8.89
CA ASP A 182 1.66 12.45 -7.93
C ASP A 182 0.44 12.20 -7.04
N LYS A 183 -0.65 11.65 -7.59
CA LYS A 183 -1.84 11.29 -6.81
C LYS A 183 -1.55 10.16 -5.81
N ALA A 184 -0.78 9.16 -6.25
CA ALA A 184 -0.37 8.08 -5.36
C ALA A 184 0.53 8.59 -4.22
N GLN A 185 1.50 9.45 -4.52
CA GLN A 185 2.36 10.07 -3.52
C GLN A 185 1.56 10.91 -2.53
N GLN A 186 0.60 11.70 -3.02
CA GLN A 186 -0.28 12.49 -2.16
C GLN A 186 -1.13 11.59 -1.24
N TYR A 187 -1.72 10.52 -1.78
CA TYR A 187 -2.50 9.57 -0.97
C TYR A 187 -1.67 8.93 0.14
N VAL A 188 -0.45 8.47 -0.20
CA VAL A 188 0.48 7.89 0.77
C VAL A 188 0.87 8.92 1.84
N LYS A 189 1.12 10.16 1.43
CA LYS A 189 1.42 11.26 2.36
C LYS A 189 0.26 11.51 3.33
N ASP A 190 -0.96 11.62 2.81
CA ASP A 190 -2.16 11.87 3.63
C ASP A 190 -2.41 10.75 4.63
N TYR A 191 -2.20 9.49 4.21
CA TYR A 191 -2.25 8.34 5.09
C TYR A 191 -1.21 8.43 6.22
N ASN A 192 0.04 8.72 5.89
CA ASN A 192 1.13 8.81 6.87
C ASN A 192 0.92 9.99 7.84
N ASP A 193 0.45 11.14 7.35
CA ASP A 193 0.11 12.30 8.19
C ASP A 193 -1.03 11.97 9.17
N LYS A 194 -2.06 11.23 8.70
CA LYS A 194 -3.16 10.77 9.54
C LYS A 194 -2.68 9.76 10.59
N LEU A 195 -1.84 8.80 10.20
CA LEU A 195 -1.26 7.82 11.12
C LEU A 195 -0.43 8.51 12.21
N LEU A 196 0.42 9.47 11.84
CA LEU A 196 1.25 10.21 12.80
C LEU A 196 0.39 10.99 13.81
N LYS A 197 -0.66 11.67 13.35
CA LYS A 197 -1.60 12.37 14.23
C LYS A 197 -2.32 11.41 15.18
N LEU A 198 -2.73 10.25 14.66
CA LEU A 198 -3.42 9.25 15.46
C LEU A 198 -2.47 8.61 16.49
N ALA A 199 -1.23 8.33 16.13
CA ALA A 199 -0.20 7.80 17.02
C ALA A 199 0.01 8.71 18.25
N GLY A 200 0.11 10.03 18.05
CA GLY A 200 0.22 10.99 19.16
C GLY A 200 -0.99 10.96 20.12
N LYS A 201 -2.20 10.69 19.61
CA LYS A 201 -3.38 10.50 20.44
C LYS A 201 -3.34 9.16 21.21
N PHE A 202 -2.88 8.10 20.55
CA PHE A 202 -2.78 6.76 21.14
C PHE A 202 -1.76 6.68 22.30
N GLU A 203 -0.71 7.49 22.29
CA GLU A 203 0.24 7.56 23.41
C GLU A 203 -0.43 7.86 24.77
N GLN A 204 -1.59 8.53 24.75
CA GLN A 204 -2.33 8.91 25.95
C GLN A 204 -3.34 7.86 26.43
N THR A 205 -3.57 6.79 25.64
CA THR A 205 -4.61 5.79 25.94
C THR A 205 -4.12 4.62 26.80
N GLY A 206 -2.80 4.49 27.01
CA GLY A 206 -2.20 3.38 27.76
C GLY A 206 -2.14 2.05 26.97
N VAL A 207 -2.39 2.05 25.67
CA VAL A 207 -2.29 0.84 24.81
C VAL A 207 -0.85 0.45 24.49
N LYS A 208 0.12 1.35 24.68
CA LYS A 208 1.52 1.10 24.39
C LYS A 208 2.04 -0.14 25.10
N GLY A 209 2.53 -1.10 24.31
CA GLY A 209 3.03 -2.39 24.80
C GLY A 209 1.94 -3.40 25.19
N LYS A 210 0.66 -3.05 25.03
CA LYS A 210 -0.44 -4.00 25.24
C LYS A 210 -0.55 -4.94 24.04
N THR A 211 -0.70 -6.23 24.33
CA THR A 211 -0.79 -7.28 23.31
C THR A 211 -2.10 -7.16 22.54
N ALA A 212 -2.01 -7.11 21.21
CA ALA A 212 -3.17 -7.12 20.33
C ALA A 212 -3.09 -8.26 19.32
N ILE A 213 -4.24 -8.79 18.92
CA ILE A 213 -4.36 -9.72 17.80
C ILE A 213 -5.40 -9.20 16.81
N PHE A 214 -4.98 -9.05 15.55
CA PHE A 214 -5.86 -8.79 14.41
C PHE A 214 -6.09 -10.12 13.71
N MET A 215 -7.32 -10.60 13.71
CA MET A 215 -7.64 -11.93 13.18
C MET A 215 -9.03 -11.95 12.55
N MET A 216 -9.31 -12.97 11.73
CA MET A 216 -10.65 -13.28 11.26
C MET A 216 -10.93 -14.75 11.45
N THR A 217 -12.20 -15.13 11.55
CA THR A 217 -12.60 -16.53 11.60
C THR A 217 -12.21 -17.25 10.30
N TRP A 218 -11.64 -18.46 10.43
CA TRP A 218 -11.16 -19.27 9.31
C TRP A 218 -11.20 -20.74 9.67
N GLY A 219 -11.85 -21.55 8.85
CA GLY A 219 -12.05 -22.98 9.19
C GLY A 219 -12.61 -23.14 10.60
N LYS A 220 -11.95 -23.95 11.42
CA LYS A 220 -12.28 -24.17 12.83
C LYS A 220 -11.55 -23.27 13.81
N GLY A 221 -10.88 -22.24 13.33
CA GLY A 221 -10.07 -21.31 14.12
C GLY A 221 -10.05 -19.92 13.52
N PHE A 222 -8.87 -19.35 13.46
CA PHE A 222 -8.67 -17.98 12.98
C PHE A 222 -7.41 -17.88 12.11
N ASN A 223 -7.44 -17.00 11.12
CA ASN A 223 -6.24 -16.43 10.53
C ASN A 223 -5.89 -15.14 11.26
N TYR A 224 -4.63 -14.98 11.66
CA TYR A 224 -4.12 -13.73 12.24
C TYR A 224 -3.12 -13.06 11.29
N TYR A 225 -2.94 -11.76 11.49
CA TYR A 225 -2.11 -10.89 10.65
C TYR A 225 -1.11 -10.11 11.51
N GLY A 226 0.18 -10.19 11.15
CA GLY A 226 1.28 -9.57 11.88
C GLY A 226 2.38 -8.96 10.98
N GLY A 227 2.22 -9.05 9.65
CA GLY A 227 3.21 -8.61 8.67
C GLY A 227 3.33 -7.09 8.50
N VAL A 228 4.03 -6.67 7.44
CA VAL A 228 4.36 -5.26 7.19
C VAL A 228 3.11 -4.38 7.08
N ARG A 229 2.03 -4.87 6.47
CA ARG A 229 0.75 -4.17 6.37
C ARG A 229 0.09 -3.86 7.72
N MET A 230 0.50 -4.57 8.79
CA MET A 230 0.01 -4.38 10.15
C MET A 230 0.92 -3.48 11.01
N GLU A 231 2.08 -3.08 10.49
CA GLU A 231 3.01 -2.17 11.18
C GLU A 231 2.36 -0.85 11.63
N PRO A 232 1.41 -0.24 10.87
CA PRO A 232 0.71 0.94 11.36
C PRO A 232 0.05 0.75 12.73
N TYR A 233 -0.53 -0.42 12.99
CA TYR A 233 -1.17 -0.71 14.26
C TYR A 233 -0.16 -1.08 15.35
N TYR A 234 0.80 -1.94 15.03
CA TYR A 234 1.79 -2.38 16.01
C TYR A 234 2.83 -1.29 16.30
N LYS A 235 3.63 -0.88 15.32
CA LYS A 235 4.65 0.16 15.52
C LYS A 235 4.06 1.56 15.61
N GLY A 236 3.08 1.85 14.72
CA GLY A 236 2.48 3.17 14.61
C GLY A 236 1.66 3.54 15.85
N LEU A 237 0.69 2.71 16.22
CA LEU A 237 -0.20 2.97 17.37
C LEU A 237 0.29 2.39 18.70
N GLY A 238 1.35 1.58 18.67
CA GLY A 238 2.03 1.11 19.87
C GLY A 238 1.52 -0.18 20.49
N PHE A 239 0.62 -0.93 19.80
CA PHE A 239 0.27 -2.28 20.24
C PHE A 239 1.47 -3.24 20.15
N ALA A 240 1.50 -4.24 21.04
CA ALA A 240 2.51 -5.30 20.99
C ALA A 240 1.99 -6.52 20.21
N LYS A 241 2.87 -7.14 19.44
CA LYS A 241 2.65 -8.47 18.88
C LYS A 241 2.81 -9.52 20.00
N PHE A 242 2.11 -10.63 19.92
CA PHE A 242 2.39 -11.77 20.80
C PHE A 242 3.69 -12.48 20.39
N ASP A 243 4.33 -13.17 21.32
CA ASP A 243 5.60 -13.86 21.07
C ASP A 243 5.46 -14.93 19.98
N GLY A 244 6.36 -14.87 19.00
CA GLY A 244 6.34 -15.78 17.86
C GLY A 244 5.30 -15.45 16.79
N MET A 245 4.61 -14.28 16.83
CA MET A 245 3.71 -13.86 15.78
C MET A 245 4.43 -13.77 14.43
N LYS A 246 3.91 -14.47 13.42
CA LYS A 246 4.36 -14.41 12.03
C LYS A 246 3.65 -13.29 11.27
N ASP A 247 4.06 -13.07 10.04
CA ASP A 247 3.40 -12.09 9.14
C ASP A 247 1.92 -12.43 8.92
N TRP A 248 1.63 -13.72 8.81
CA TRP A 248 0.28 -14.29 8.93
C TRP A 248 0.38 -15.75 9.38
N GLY A 249 -0.71 -16.28 9.91
CA GLY A 249 -0.79 -17.68 10.30
C GLY A 249 -2.15 -18.07 10.84
N GLU A 250 -2.34 -19.37 10.99
CA GLU A 250 -3.54 -19.92 11.60
C GLU A 250 -3.33 -20.11 13.12
N ILE A 251 -4.39 -19.91 13.88
CA ILE A 251 -4.40 -20.10 15.32
C ILE A 251 -5.76 -20.70 15.75
N SER A 252 -5.74 -21.72 16.61
CA SER A 252 -6.97 -22.27 17.18
C SER A 252 -7.51 -21.39 18.31
N LEU A 253 -8.73 -21.65 18.75
CA LEU A 253 -9.31 -20.94 19.89
C LEU A 253 -8.49 -21.15 21.18
N GLU A 254 -7.98 -22.36 21.40
CA GLU A 254 -7.09 -22.68 22.51
C GLU A 254 -5.75 -21.93 22.38
N GLY A 255 -5.24 -21.77 21.14
CA GLY A 255 -4.06 -20.97 20.86
C GLY A 255 -4.28 -19.50 21.21
N VAL A 256 -5.43 -18.91 20.85
CA VAL A 256 -5.80 -17.55 21.29
C VAL A 256 -5.89 -17.49 22.82
N GLY A 257 -6.43 -18.54 23.45
CA GLY A 257 -6.49 -18.67 24.91
C GLY A 257 -5.10 -18.71 25.58
N ALA A 258 -4.14 -19.37 24.94
CA ALA A 258 -2.76 -19.43 25.45
C ALA A 258 -2.02 -18.08 25.29
N VAL A 259 -2.31 -17.30 24.23
CA VAL A 259 -1.80 -15.93 24.04
C VAL A 259 -2.43 -14.97 25.03
N ASP A 260 -3.74 -15.11 25.27
CA ASP A 260 -4.59 -14.24 26.10
C ASP A 260 -4.33 -12.73 25.86
N PRO A 261 -4.58 -12.23 24.64
CA PRO A 261 -4.22 -10.85 24.27
C PRO A 261 -5.06 -9.83 25.04
N ASP A 262 -4.47 -8.64 25.31
CA ASP A 262 -5.17 -7.50 25.91
C ASP A 262 -6.28 -6.96 24.99
N TYR A 263 -6.10 -7.07 23.65
CA TYR A 263 -7.01 -6.56 22.63
C TYR A 263 -7.24 -7.58 21.53
N ILE A 264 -8.48 -7.73 21.12
CA ILE A 264 -8.86 -8.55 19.97
C ILE A 264 -9.61 -7.69 18.95
N PHE A 265 -9.09 -7.65 17.73
CA PHE A 265 -9.73 -7.07 16.56
C PHE A 265 -10.16 -8.23 15.66
N LEU A 266 -11.45 -8.59 15.73
CA LEU A 266 -12.01 -9.73 15.04
C LEU A 266 -12.70 -9.28 13.75
N GLY A 267 -12.09 -9.62 12.62
CA GLY A 267 -12.64 -9.40 11.29
C GLY A 267 -13.74 -10.38 10.96
N LYS A 268 -14.72 -9.93 10.18
CA LYS A 268 -15.74 -10.80 9.60
C LYS A 268 -15.12 -11.62 8.47
N ASP A 269 -15.47 -12.90 8.39
CA ASP A 269 -15.09 -13.72 7.25
C ASP A 269 -15.77 -13.24 5.97
N PHE A 270 -14.97 -12.83 5.00
CA PHE A 270 -15.42 -12.44 3.65
C PHE A 270 -15.23 -13.56 2.63
N THR A 271 -14.61 -14.67 3.03
CA THR A 271 -14.25 -15.77 2.12
C THR A 271 -15.28 -16.90 2.10
N GLY A 272 -16.16 -16.96 3.12
CA GLY A 272 -17.11 -18.03 3.33
C GLY A 272 -16.47 -19.34 3.79
N LYS A 273 -15.22 -19.31 4.29
CA LYS A 273 -14.49 -20.50 4.75
C LYS A 273 -14.54 -20.72 6.27
N ALA A 274 -15.10 -19.78 7.02
CA ALA A 274 -15.28 -19.97 8.47
C ALA A 274 -16.34 -21.02 8.74
N GLU A 275 -15.97 -22.00 9.56
CA GLU A 275 -16.88 -23.03 10.09
C GLU A 275 -17.47 -22.59 11.44
N MET A 276 -16.99 -21.50 12.03
CA MET A 276 -17.36 -21.00 13.35
C MET A 276 -17.88 -19.57 13.26
N THR A 277 -19.04 -19.33 13.82
CA THR A 277 -19.67 -18.02 13.89
C THR A 277 -19.35 -17.30 15.19
N LEU A 278 -19.52 -15.97 15.23
CA LEU A 278 -19.39 -15.18 16.46
C LEU A 278 -20.33 -15.68 17.56
N LYS A 279 -21.57 -16.08 17.21
CA LYS A 279 -22.54 -16.64 18.16
C LYS A 279 -22.09 -17.97 18.80
N GLU A 280 -21.28 -18.73 18.09
CA GLU A 280 -20.70 -19.97 18.64
C GLU A 280 -19.53 -19.69 19.54
N LEU A 281 -18.70 -18.70 19.17
CA LEU A 281 -17.61 -18.19 20.02
C LEU A 281 -18.15 -17.69 21.37
N GLU A 282 -19.22 -16.90 21.37
CA GLU A 282 -19.87 -16.37 22.58
C GLU A 282 -20.35 -17.47 23.55
N LYS A 283 -20.58 -18.70 23.08
CA LYS A 283 -20.94 -19.86 23.93
C LYS A 283 -19.70 -20.57 24.48
N SER A 284 -18.52 -20.30 23.99
CA SER A 284 -17.29 -20.97 24.41
C SER A 284 -16.78 -20.45 25.74
N ALA A 285 -16.50 -21.35 26.67
CA ALA A 285 -15.88 -21.02 27.95
C ALA A 285 -14.47 -20.44 27.77
N VAL A 286 -13.70 -20.96 26.79
CA VAL A 286 -12.36 -20.44 26.46
C VAL A 286 -12.48 -19.00 25.97
N TRP A 287 -13.37 -18.71 25.01
CA TRP A 287 -13.59 -17.37 24.49
C TRP A 287 -13.96 -16.37 25.60
N ASN A 288 -14.93 -16.76 26.43
CA ASN A 288 -15.40 -15.92 27.53
C ASN A 288 -14.39 -15.76 28.67
N SER A 289 -13.33 -16.58 28.71
CA SER A 289 -12.24 -16.46 29.67
C SER A 289 -11.17 -15.47 29.26
N LEU A 290 -11.09 -15.07 27.95
CA LEU A 290 -10.07 -14.16 27.42
C LEU A 290 -10.12 -12.80 28.11
N THR A 291 -8.94 -12.25 28.39
CA THR A 291 -8.77 -10.90 28.98
C THR A 291 -9.47 -9.84 28.16
N ALA A 292 -9.27 -9.83 26.82
CA ALA A 292 -9.91 -8.88 25.92
C ALA A 292 -11.44 -8.95 25.96
N VAL A 293 -12.03 -10.15 26.05
CA VAL A 293 -13.50 -10.33 26.13
C VAL A 293 -14.04 -9.83 27.46
N LYS A 294 -13.42 -10.24 28.57
CA LYS A 294 -13.83 -9.81 29.95
C LYS A 294 -13.74 -8.32 30.18
N THR A 295 -12.77 -7.67 29.56
CA THR A 295 -12.52 -6.23 29.74
C THR A 295 -13.20 -5.34 28.70
N GLY A 296 -14.02 -5.94 27.80
CA GLY A 296 -14.72 -5.22 26.73
C GLY A 296 -13.79 -4.67 25.63
N LYS A 297 -12.62 -5.29 25.43
CA LYS A 297 -11.61 -4.92 24.43
C LYS A 297 -11.61 -5.86 23.22
N LEU A 298 -12.74 -6.48 22.96
CA LEU A 298 -13.06 -7.19 21.72
C LEU A 298 -13.76 -6.22 20.77
N PHE A 299 -13.17 -5.96 19.62
CA PHE A 299 -13.73 -5.10 18.57
C PHE A 299 -13.99 -5.90 17.31
N ILE A 300 -15.24 -5.88 16.84
CA ILE A 300 -15.60 -6.44 15.55
C ILE A 300 -15.28 -5.41 14.48
N ILE A 301 -14.52 -5.81 13.48
CA ILE A 301 -14.03 -4.94 12.41
C ILE A 301 -14.39 -5.52 11.04
N ASP A 302 -14.43 -4.68 10.03
CA ASP A 302 -14.46 -5.15 8.65
C ASP A 302 -13.03 -5.49 8.21
N THR A 303 -12.88 -6.60 7.47
CA THR A 303 -11.57 -7.26 7.28
C THR A 303 -10.67 -6.53 6.27
N GLU A 304 -11.21 -5.59 5.49
CA GLU A 304 -10.42 -4.76 4.55
C GLU A 304 -9.26 -4.02 5.24
N ILE A 305 -9.41 -3.68 6.52
CA ILE A 305 -8.39 -2.94 7.26
C ILE A 305 -7.10 -3.72 7.53
N VAL A 306 -7.15 -5.04 7.40
CA VAL A 306 -5.98 -5.93 7.56
C VAL A 306 -5.41 -6.39 6.21
N GLY A 307 -6.00 -5.96 5.09
CA GLY A 307 -5.54 -6.25 3.73
C GLY A 307 -4.45 -5.31 3.22
N PRO A 308 -3.76 -5.67 2.12
CA PRO A 308 -2.83 -4.79 1.42
C PRO A 308 -3.60 -3.80 0.52
N LEU A 309 -4.62 -3.15 1.06
CA LEU A 309 -5.58 -2.30 0.38
C LEU A 309 -5.40 -0.85 0.84
N ALA A 310 -5.17 0.08 -0.07
CA ALA A 310 -4.93 1.48 0.26
C ALA A 310 -6.13 2.13 0.97
N MET A 311 -7.34 1.94 0.42
CA MET A 311 -8.56 2.44 1.04
C MET A 311 -8.89 1.67 2.32
N GLY A 312 -8.67 0.35 2.35
CA GLY A 312 -8.86 -0.46 3.55
C GLY A 312 -7.95 -0.02 4.69
N GLN A 313 -6.67 0.27 4.42
CA GLN A 313 -5.74 0.78 5.42
C GLN A 313 -6.11 2.18 5.90
N MET A 314 -6.54 3.08 5.01
CA MET A 314 -7.06 4.40 5.40
C MET A 314 -8.29 4.27 6.31
N LYS A 315 -9.21 3.38 5.96
CA LYS A 315 -10.38 3.04 6.77
C LYS A 315 -9.97 2.48 8.14
N GLY A 316 -8.90 1.69 8.18
CA GLY A 316 -8.34 1.16 9.42
C GLY A 316 -7.94 2.26 10.41
N LEU A 317 -7.32 3.35 9.95
CA LEU A 317 -7.02 4.49 10.83
C LEU A 317 -8.29 5.16 11.37
N GLU A 318 -9.38 5.26 10.58
CA GLU A 318 -10.67 5.78 11.04
C GLU A 318 -11.32 4.89 12.08
N VAL A 319 -11.26 3.58 11.87
CA VAL A 319 -11.75 2.58 12.83
C VAL A 319 -10.97 2.70 14.15
N MET A 320 -9.62 2.80 14.09
CA MET A 320 -8.81 2.97 15.29
C MET A 320 -9.11 4.29 15.99
N GLU A 321 -9.33 5.39 15.29
CA GLU A 321 -9.73 6.67 15.89
C GLU A 321 -11.08 6.56 16.61
N SER A 322 -12.05 5.85 16.02
CA SER A 322 -13.34 5.59 16.65
C SER A 322 -13.23 4.69 17.89
N ILE A 323 -12.38 3.66 17.83
CA ILE A 323 -12.15 2.73 18.94
C ILE A 323 -11.44 3.43 20.10
N MET A 324 -10.50 4.33 19.80
CA MET A 324 -9.77 5.11 20.82
C MET A 324 -10.70 5.82 21.82
N GLN A 325 -11.88 6.26 21.36
CA GLN A 325 -12.86 6.91 22.26
C GLN A 325 -13.47 5.95 23.28
N LYS A 326 -13.25 4.64 23.13
CA LYS A 326 -13.74 3.55 24.01
C LYS A 326 -12.62 2.92 24.84
N LEU A 327 -11.38 3.39 24.68
CA LEU A 327 -10.21 2.89 25.41
C LEU A 327 -10.02 3.67 26.72
#